data_de9e1339b705b4dffe9c7b2b33063e49
#
_entry.id   de9e1339b705b4dffe9c7b2b33063e49
#
_cell.length_a   1.000
_cell.length_b   1.000
_cell.length_c   1.000
_cell.angle_alpha   90.00
_cell.angle_beta   90.00
_cell.angle_gamma   90.00
#
_symmetry.space_group_name_H-M   'P 1'
#
loop_
_entity.id
_entity.type
_entity.pdbx_description
1 polymer ?
#
loop_
_entity_poly.entity_id
_entity_poly.type
_entity_poly.pdbx_seq_one_letter_code
_entity_poly.pdbx_strand_id
1 'polypeptide(L)'
;MPVLALLLGMISVQSGASIAKTMFPLAGPSGTVALRVGFGTLILCGILRPWRLRLSARSWLPIAIYGIAIGSMNLLFYEALSRLPLGVAVALEFTGPLAVALSSSRRAIDFLWVLLAVAGLSLLLPVFHIGSSIDPAGMLYALGAGACWALYIISGQKIGIAHGTQSVALGSLVSAALVVPIGILNAPRTFFSASAVLPGLAVAILSTALPYSLDMLALTRMRTRAFGVLMSMEPAIGALSGLLFLDERPSASQWIAIALIILASAGVTAAGGHKIPAPMPD
;
A
#
# COMPACT_ATOMS: atom_id res chain seq x y z
N MET A 1 -10.65 -12.21 17.53
CA MET A 1 -10.54 -12.74 16.15
C MET A 1 -10.31 -11.66 15.07
N PRO A 2 -11.12 -10.56 14.90
CA PRO A 2 -10.91 -9.64 13.78
C PRO A 2 -9.61 -8.83 13.87
N VAL A 3 -9.17 -8.41 15.07
CA VAL A 3 -7.89 -7.75 15.29
C VAL A 3 -6.72 -8.63 14.86
N LEU A 4 -6.75 -9.91 15.23
CA LEU A 4 -5.72 -10.87 14.83
C LEU A 4 -5.68 -11.06 13.29
N ALA A 5 -6.85 -11.12 12.64
CA ALA A 5 -6.93 -11.23 11.19
C ALA A 5 -6.26 -10.01 10.52
N LEU A 6 -6.56 -8.79 10.98
CA LEU A 6 -5.95 -7.58 10.44
C LEU A 6 -4.42 -7.54 10.65
N LEU A 7 -3.95 -7.88 11.85
CA LEU A 7 -2.52 -7.95 12.13
C LEU A 7 -1.81 -9.00 11.27
N LEU A 8 -2.41 -10.18 11.09
CA LEU A 8 -1.88 -11.21 10.19
C LEU A 8 -1.89 -10.74 8.73
N GLY A 9 -2.91 -9.99 8.30
CA GLY A 9 -2.96 -9.37 6.97
C GLY A 9 -1.78 -8.42 6.75
N MET A 10 -1.55 -7.48 7.68
CA MET A 10 -0.43 -6.54 7.62
C MET A 10 0.93 -7.26 7.66
N ILE A 11 1.11 -8.25 8.54
CA ILE A 11 2.34 -9.06 8.59
C ILE A 11 2.55 -9.77 7.26
N SER A 12 1.50 -10.32 6.66
CA SER A 12 1.58 -10.99 5.35
C SER A 12 2.00 -10.03 4.25
N VAL A 13 1.42 -8.84 4.16
CA VAL A 13 1.79 -7.81 3.17
C VAL A 13 3.26 -7.43 3.32
N GLN A 14 3.70 -7.12 4.54
CA GLN A 14 5.06 -6.64 4.78
C GLN A 14 6.11 -7.75 4.62
N SER A 15 5.77 -9.00 4.99
CA SER A 15 6.62 -10.16 4.69
C SER A 15 6.71 -10.41 3.18
N GLY A 16 5.60 -10.27 2.46
CA GLY A 16 5.58 -10.34 1.00
C GLY A 16 6.41 -9.24 0.35
N ALA A 17 6.39 -8.01 0.88
CA ALA A 17 7.23 -6.91 0.42
C ALA A 17 8.73 -7.17 0.70
N SER A 18 9.05 -7.78 1.84
CA SER A 18 10.42 -8.20 2.16
C SER A 18 10.92 -9.25 1.17
N ILE A 19 10.13 -10.30 0.89
CA ILE A 19 10.46 -11.31 -0.13
C ILE A 19 10.59 -10.66 -1.51
N ALA A 20 9.70 -9.75 -1.86
CA ALA A 20 9.77 -9.03 -3.12
C ALA A 20 11.09 -8.27 -3.28
N LYS A 21 11.57 -7.64 -2.20
CA LYS A 21 12.85 -6.92 -2.20
C LYS A 21 14.05 -7.86 -2.47
N THR A 22 14.02 -9.08 -1.95
CA THR A 22 15.07 -10.08 -2.24
C THR A 22 15.07 -10.55 -3.69
N MET A 23 13.97 -10.35 -4.43
CA MET A 23 13.87 -10.72 -5.85
C MET A 23 14.42 -9.63 -6.80
N PHE A 24 14.72 -8.42 -6.32
CA PHE A 24 15.20 -7.34 -7.18
C PHE A 24 16.44 -7.66 -8.00
N PRO A 25 17.44 -8.41 -7.51
CA PRO A 25 18.57 -8.84 -8.34
C PRO A 25 18.18 -9.74 -9.52
N LEU A 26 17.05 -10.50 -9.39
CA LEU A 26 16.59 -11.46 -10.40
C LEU A 26 15.61 -10.86 -11.41
N ALA A 27 14.72 -9.99 -10.94
CA ALA A 27 13.60 -9.47 -11.73
C ALA A 27 13.59 -7.94 -11.86
N GLY A 28 14.43 -7.23 -11.11
CA GLY A 28 14.35 -5.78 -10.94
C GLY A 28 13.12 -5.36 -10.12
N PRO A 29 13.04 -4.11 -9.65
CA PRO A 29 11.87 -3.62 -8.92
C PRO A 29 10.59 -3.68 -9.78
N SER A 30 10.62 -3.10 -10.97
CA SER A 30 9.47 -3.07 -11.89
C SER A 30 9.06 -4.47 -12.39
N GLY A 31 10.00 -5.38 -12.61
CA GLY A 31 9.68 -6.78 -12.94
C GLY A 31 9.03 -7.51 -11.76
N THR A 32 9.55 -7.32 -10.55
CA THR A 32 8.97 -7.95 -9.35
C THR A 32 7.54 -7.50 -9.12
N VAL A 33 7.26 -6.20 -9.26
CA VAL A 33 5.88 -5.70 -9.14
C VAL A 33 4.98 -6.20 -10.27
N ALA A 34 5.52 -6.40 -11.49
CA ALA A 34 4.76 -6.98 -12.59
C ALA A 34 4.32 -8.42 -12.30
N LEU A 35 5.19 -9.25 -11.73
CA LEU A 35 4.82 -10.60 -11.29
C LEU A 35 3.75 -10.56 -10.19
N ARG A 36 3.94 -9.72 -9.17
CA ARG A 36 2.97 -9.56 -8.08
C ARG A 36 1.60 -9.12 -8.59
N VAL A 37 1.55 -8.03 -9.35
CA VAL A 37 0.29 -7.47 -9.85
C VAL A 37 -0.34 -8.38 -10.88
N GLY A 38 0.45 -8.98 -11.77
CA GLY A 38 -0.03 -9.92 -12.79
C GLY A 38 -0.70 -11.15 -12.16
N PHE A 39 0.02 -11.89 -11.32
CA PHE A 39 -0.54 -13.05 -10.61
C PHE A 39 -1.66 -12.66 -9.65
N GLY A 40 -1.51 -11.55 -8.91
CA GLY A 40 -2.56 -11.05 -8.02
C GLY A 40 -3.85 -10.74 -8.77
N THR A 41 -3.75 -10.11 -9.94
CA THR A 41 -4.91 -9.83 -10.81
C THR A 41 -5.56 -11.10 -11.31
N LEU A 42 -4.79 -12.11 -11.72
CA LEU A 42 -5.34 -13.40 -12.15
C LEU A 42 -6.12 -14.08 -11.01
N ILE A 43 -5.57 -14.09 -9.81
CA ILE A 43 -6.21 -14.63 -8.60
C ILE A 43 -7.51 -13.87 -8.30
N LEU A 44 -7.47 -12.53 -8.27
CA LEU A 44 -8.64 -11.70 -8.00
C LEU A 44 -9.72 -11.85 -9.06
N CYS A 45 -9.35 -11.93 -10.33
CA CYS A 45 -10.30 -12.18 -11.42
C CYS A 45 -10.95 -13.56 -11.31
N GLY A 46 -10.20 -14.59 -10.91
CA GLY A 46 -10.73 -15.93 -10.68
C GLY A 46 -11.77 -15.96 -9.55
N ILE A 47 -11.52 -15.23 -8.46
CA ILE A 47 -12.39 -15.16 -7.28
C ILE A 47 -13.61 -14.26 -7.55
N LEU A 48 -13.38 -13.02 -8.00
CA LEU A 48 -14.41 -11.97 -8.08
C LEU A 48 -15.17 -11.97 -9.41
N ARG A 49 -14.69 -12.68 -10.43
CA ARG A 49 -15.36 -12.88 -11.74
C ARG A 49 -15.88 -11.58 -12.36
N PRO A 50 -15.01 -10.56 -12.61
CA PRO A 50 -15.40 -9.22 -13.06
C PRO A 50 -16.18 -9.21 -14.39
N TRP A 51 -16.05 -10.24 -15.23
CA TRP A 51 -16.80 -10.40 -16.49
C TRP A 51 -18.30 -10.55 -16.32
N ARG A 52 -18.79 -10.80 -15.09
CA ARG A 52 -20.22 -10.86 -14.78
C ARG A 52 -20.84 -9.46 -14.57
N LEU A 53 -20.01 -8.44 -14.40
CA LEU A 53 -20.48 -7.07 -14.18
C LEU A 53 -20.84 -6.42 -15.53
N ARG A 54 -22.05 -5.88 -15.62
CA ARG A 54 -22.48 -5.07 -16.76
C ARG A 54 -22.10 -3.60 -16.49
N LEU A 55 -21.07 -3.12 -17.18
CA LEU A 55 -20.58 -1.75 -17.02
C LEU A 55 -21.24 -0.82 -18.03
N SER A 56 -21.64 0.36 -17.56
CA SER A 56 -22.00 1.47 -18.45
C SER A 56 -20.74 2.16 -18.99
N ALA A 57 -20.82 2.81 -20.14
CA ALA A 57 -19.68 3.56 -20.70
C ALA A 57 -19.12 4.63 -19.72
N ARG A 58 -19.99 5.22 -18.89
CA ARG A 58 -19.63 6.24 -17.88
C ARG A 58 -18.83 5.66 -16.70
N SER A 59 -18.91 4.35 -16.45
CA SER A 59 -18.21 3.70 -15.33
C SER A 59 -16.72 3.45 -15.63
N TRP A 60 -16.32 3.46 -16.90
CA TRP A 60 -14.94 3.12 -17.29
C TRP A 60 -13.91 4.17 -16.86
N LEU A 61 -14.22 5.45 -16.95
CA LEU A 61 -13.27 6.50 -16.56
C LEU A 61 -12.91 6.44 -15.06
N PRO A 62 -13.87 6.34 -14.11
CA PRO A 62 -13.53 6.14 -12.71
C PRO A 62 -12.72 4.86 -12.44
N ILE A 63 -13.07 3.74 -13.10
CA ILE A 63 -12.34 2.47 -12.95
C ILE A 63 -10.91 2.59 -13.49
N ALA A 64 -10.74 3.29 -14.62
CA ALA A 64 -9.40 3.55 -15.17
C ALA A 64 -8.55 4.41 -14.23
N ILE A 65 -9.10 5.50 -13.68
CA ILE A 65 -8.40 6.35 -12.69
C ILE A 65 -7.99 5.52 -11.48
N TYR A 66 -8.88 4.72 -10.94
CA TYR A 66 -8.63 3.84 -9.81
C TYR A 66 -7.52 2.82 -10.12
N GLY A 67 -7.60 2.12 -11.25
CA GLY A 67 -6.61 1.12 -11.64
C GLY A 67 -5.25 1.73 -11.96
N ILE A 68 -5.20 2.90 -12.63
CA ILE A 68 -3.96 3.65 -12.87
C ILE A 68 -3.34 4.10 -11.55
N ALA A 69 -4.16 4.60 -10.60
CA ALA A 69 -3.66 4.99 -9.29
C ALA A 69 -3.02 3.82 -8.55
N ILE A 70 -3.66 2.63 -8.52
CA ILE A 70 -3.09 1.42 -7.93
C ILE A 70 -1.80 1.00 -8.66
N GLY A 71 -1.81 0.98 -9.99
CA GLY A 71 -0.66 0.57 -10.78
C GLY A 71 0.54 1.48 -10.55
N SER A 72 0.33 2.80 -10.64
CA SER A 72 1.37 3.80 -10.38
C SER A 72 1.88 3.74 -8.95
N MET A 73 0.99 3.60 -7.96
CA MET A 73 1.35 3.40 -6.56
C MET A 73 2.32 2.24 -6.40
N ASN A 74 1.97 1.08 -6.93
CA ASN A 74 2.80 -0.12 -6.82
C ASN A 74 4.16 0.04 -7.52
N LEU A 75 4.21 0.62 -8.73
CA LEU A 75 5.47 0.88 -9.44
C LEU A 75 6.38 1.81 -8.63
N LEU A 76 5.86 2.94 -8.18
CA LEU A 76 6.62 3.93 -7.41
C LEU A 76 7.07 3.36 -6.06
N PHE A 77 6.23 2.59 -5.38
CA PHE A 77 6.59 1.97 -4.11
C PHE A 77 7.73 0.97 -4.25
N TYR A 78 7.73 0.13 -5.30
CA TYR A 78 8.82 -0.82 -5.53
C TYR A 78 10.12 -0.14 -5.95
N GLU A 79 10.06 0.98 -6.68
CA GLU A 79 11.23 1.81 -6.92
C GLU A 79 11.74 2.46 -5.62
N ALA A 80 10.86 2.88 -4.73
CA ALA A 80 11.25 3.34 -3.39
C ALA A 80 11.91 2.24 -2.58
N LEU A 81 11.35 1.03 -2.57
CA LEU A 81 11.91 -0.13 -1.86
C LEU A 81 13.30 -0.52 -2.33
N SER A 82 13.63 -0.30 -3.61
CA SER A 82 14.98 -0.57 -4.13
C SER A 82 16.04 0.36 -3.56
N ARG A 83 15.63 1.49 -2.96
CA ARG A 83 16.49 2.60 -2.51
C ARG A 83 16.40 2.89 -1.02
N LEU A 84 15.30 2.49 -0.38
CA LEU A 84 15.00 2.79 1.01
C LEU A 84 14.84 1.51 1.85
N PRO A 85 15.08 1.59 3.16
CA PRO A 85 14.62 0.58 4.10
C PRO A 85 13.10 0.44 4.05
N LEU A 86 12.59 -0.79 4.22
CA LEU A 86 11.17 -1.11 4.07
C LEU A 86 10.28 -0.24 4.98
N GLY A 87 10.62 -0.13 6.28
CA GLY A 87 9.84 0.66 7.22
C GLY A 87 9.79 2.16 6.87
N VAL A 88 10.90 2.70 6.33
CA VAL A 88 10.96 4.11 5.87
C VAL A 88 10.09 4.31 4.63
N ALA A 89 10.16 3.41 3.65
CA ALA A 89 9.35 3.48 2.44
C ALA A 89 7.85 3.42 2.77
N VAL A 90 7.44 2.49 3.64
CA VAL A 90 6.05 2.36 4.09
C VAL A 90 5.59 3.59 4.89
N ALA A 91 6.44 4.15 5.76
CA ALA A 91 6.10 5.35 6.52
C ALA A 91 5.86 6.57 5.62
N LEU A 92 6.70 6.75 4.61
CA LEU A 92 6.55 7.84 3.63
C LEU A 92 5.30 7.63 2.75
N GLU A 93 5.06 6.42 2.26
CA GLU A 93 3.87 6.09 1.49
C GLU A 93 2.59 6.32 2.30
N PHE A 94 2.60 5.99 3.59
CA PHE A 94 1.45 6.11 4.49
C PHE A 94 1.01 7.56 4.73
N THR A 95 1.83 8.55 4.35
CA THR A 95 1.43 9.97 4.34
C THR A 95 0.25 10.26 3.42
N GLY A 96 0.03 9.44 2.38
CA GLY A 96 -1.12 9.56 1.49
C GLY A 96 -2.46 9.32 2.20
N PRO A 97 -2.71 8.14 2.80
CA PRO A 97 -3.86 7.90 3.66
C PRO A 97 -4.04 8.93 4.77
N LEU A 98 -2.94 9.35 5.40
CA LEU A 98 -2.95 10.39 6.42
C LEU A 98 -3.46 11.73 5.86
N ALA A 99 -3.00 12.14 4.69
CA ALA A 99 -3.46 13.37 4.03
C ALA A 99 -4.96 13.32 3.70
N VAL A 100 -5.47 12.16 3.24
CA VAL A 100 -6.91 11.96 3.00
C VAL A 100 -7.69 12.07 4.29
N ALA A 101 -7.23 11.45 5.36
CA ALA A 101 -7.88 11.51 6.67
C ALA A 101 -7.92 12.95 7.21
N LEU A 102 -6.82 13.70 7.11
CA LEU A 102 -6.72 15.11 7.52
C LEU A 102 -7.60 16.02 6.68
N SER A 103 -7.70 15.82 5.37
CA SER A 103 -8.54 16.65 4.48
C SER A 103 -10.03 16.56 4.83
N SER A 104 -10.43 15.48 5.46
CA SER A 104 -11.81 15.22 5.89
C SER A 104 -12.10 15.73 7.30
N SER A 105 -11.12 16.17 8.05
CA SER A 105 -11.25 16.63 9.43
C SER A 105 -11.17 18.16 9.53
N ARG A 106 -11.88 18.75 10.50
CA ARG A 106 -11.93 20.21 10.71
C ARG A 106 -11.79 20.59 12.18
N ARG A 107 -11.09 19.80 12.98
CA ARG A 107 -10.94 20.02 14.42
C ARG A 107 -9.59 20.67 14.73
N ALA A 108 -9.55 21.54 15.74
CA ALA A 108 -8.30 22.17 16.18
C ALA A 108 -7.21 21.14 16.55
N ILE A 109 -7.60 19.97 17.09
CA ILE A 109 -6.67 18.88 17.41
C ILE A 109 -5.96 18.31 16.17
N ASP A 110 -6.54 18.50 14.97
CA ASP A 110 -5.94 17.97 13.73
C ASP A 110 -4.64 18.68 13.38
N PHE A 111 -4.48 19.94 13.85
CA PHE A 111 -3.22 20.67 13.72
C PHE A 111 -2.06 19.97 14.45
N LEU A 112 -2.33 19.34 15.61
CA LEU A 112 -1.34 18.52 16.30
C LEU A 112 -0.89 17.34 15.44
N TRP A 113 -1.84 16.66 14.78
CA TRP A 113 -1.53 15.51 13.94
C TRP A 113 -0.72 15.89 12.70
N VAL A 114 -1.03 17.07 12.11
CA VAL A 114 -0.19 17.64 11.03
C VAL A 114 1.23 17.91 11.50
N LEU A 115 1.40 18.53 12.67
CA LEU A 115 2.72 18.79 13.23
C LEU A 115 3.52 17.52 13.48
N LEU A 116 2.89 16.47 14.03
CA LEU A 116 3.54 15.19 14.25
C LEU A 116 3.97 14.53 12.93
N ALA A 117 3.11 14.58 11.91
CA ALA A 117 3.43 14.05 10.59
C ALA A 117 4.60 14.80 9.93
N VAL A 118 4.57 16.14 9.98
CA VAL A 118 5.65 16.98 9.44
C VAL A 118 6.96 16.75 10.21
N ALA A 119 6.90 16.64 11.55
CA ALA A 119 8.07 16.33 12.36
C ALA A 119 8.65 14.95 12.01
N GLY A 120 7.81 13.92 11.87
CA GLY A 120 8.22 12.58 11.43
C GLY A 120 8.87 12.60 10.05
N LEU A 121 8.23 13.25 9.08
CA LEU A 121 8.80 13.43 7.74
C LEU A 121 10.13 14.17 7.77
N SER A 122 10.23 15.25 8.55
CA SER A 122 11.46 16.04 8.67
C SER A 122 12.61 15.20 9.21
N LEU A 123 12.36 14.31 10.18
CA LEU A 123 13.37 13.40 10.70
C LEU A 123 13.84 12.35 9.66
N LEU A 124 13.07 12.08 8.63
CA LEU A 124 13.49 11.22 7.53
C LEU A 124 14.26 11.95 6.43
N LEU A 125 14.26 13.30 6.44
CA LEU A 125 15.00 14.07 5.46
C LEU A 125 16.52 13.91 5.66
N PRO A 126 17.30 13.75 4.57
CA PRO A 126 18.75 13.55 4.65
C PRO A 126 19.51 14.73 5.26
N VAL A 127 18.87 15.93 5.33
CA VAL A 127 19.48 17.14 5.89
C VAL A 127 19.86 17.01 7.36
N PHE A 128 19.15 16.15 8.12
CA PHE A 128 19.41 15.96 9.56
C PHE A 128 20.31 14.75 9.87
N HIS A 129 20.81 14.04 8.84
CA HIS A 129 21.62 12.84 9.02
C HIS A 129 22.99 12.99 8.34
N ILE A 130 23.94 13.60 9.06
CA ILE A 130 25.35 13.59 8.63
C ILE A 130 25.85 12.15 8.76
N GLY A 131 25.85 11.40 7.65
CA GLY A 131 26.39 10.03 7.60
C GLY A 131 25.46 8.89 7.24
N SER A 132 24.14 9.06 7.18
CA SER A 132 23.22 8.06 6.63
C SER A 132 22.51 8.63 5.40
N SER A 133 22.94 8.21 4.23
CA SER A 133 22.38 8.66 2.95
C SER A 133 21.04 7.98 2.67
N ILE A 134 19.94 8.54 3.18
CA ILE A 134 18.62 8.21 2.63
C ILE A 134 18.59 8.78 1.22
N ASP A 135 18.34 7.94 0.22
CA ASP A 135 18.29 8.37 -1.18
C ASP A 135 17.09 9.31 -1.42
N PRO A 136 17.32 10.58 -1.82
CA PRO A 136 16.21 11.52 -2.07
C PRO A 136 15.27 11.05 -3.19
N ALA A 137 15.79 10.33 -4.19
CA ALA A 137 14.96 9.77 -5.25
C ALA A 137 14.03 8.68 -4.70
N GLY A 138 14.52 7.84 -3.79
CA GLY A 138 13.70 6.86 -3.07
C GLY A 138 12.57 7.52 -2.28
N MET A 139 12.86 8.66 -1.61
CA MET A 139 11.83 9.43 -0.89
C MET A 139 10.77 10.00 -1.83
N LEU A 140 11.17 10.56 -2.97
CA LEU A 140 10.23 11.08 -3.96
C LEU A 140 9.33 9.97 -4.51
N TYR A 141 9.88 8.79 -4.78
CA TYR A 141 9.11 7.63 -5.19
C TYR A 141 8.11 7.20 -4.11
N ALA A 142 8.51 7.13 -2.85
CA ALA A 142 7.62 6.76 -1.74
C ALA A 142 6.50 7.77 -1.52
N LEU A 143 6.81 9.08 -1.56
CA LEU A 143 5.81 10.15 -1.47
C LEU A 143 4.87 10.15 -2.67
N GLY A 144 5.39 9.90 -3.88
CA GLY A 144 4.59 9.72 -5.09
C GLY A 144 3.65 8.52 -4.98
N ALA A 145 4.12 7.40 -4.43
CA ALA A 145 3.28 6.25 -4.13
C ALA A 145 2.17 6.62 -3.13
N GLY A 146 2.49 7.38 -2.08
CA GLY A 146 1.50 7.91 -1.13
C GLY A 146 0.45 8.79 -1.79
N ALA A 147 0.83 9.69 -2.70
CA ALA A 147 -0.11 10.51 -3.46
C ALA A 147 -1.04 9.65 -4.33
N CYS A 148 -0.49 8.62 -4.98
CA CYS A 148 -1.29 7.64 -5.72
C CYS A 148 -2.22 6.85 -4.79
N TRP A 149 -1.77 6.52 -3.57
CA TRP A 149 -2.61 5.86 -2.58
C TRP A 149 -3.79 6.75 -2.15
N ALA A 150 -3.54 8.04 -1.92
CA ALA A 150 -4.61 9.00 -1.66
C ALA A 150 -5.64 9.04 -2.79
N LEU A 151 -5.18 9.09 -4.05
CA LEU A 151 -6.07 9.05 -5.23
C LEU A 151 -6.83 7.73 -5.31
N TYR A 152 -6.17 6.60 -5.04
CA TYR A 152 -6.79 5.28 -4.95
C TYR A 152 -7.92 5.25 -3.92
N ILE A 153 -7.70 5.79 -2.71
CA ILE A 153 -8.73 5.82 -1.66
C ILE A 153 -9.95 6.65 -2.12
N ILE A 154 -9.69 7.86 -2.65
CA ILE A 154 -10.75 8.78 -3.07
C ILE A 154 -11.56 8.21 -4.25
N SER A 155 -10.88 7.64 -5.25
CA SER A 155 -11.56 7.04 -6.41
C SER A 155 -12.23 5.72 -6.06
N GLY A 156 -11.59 4.90 -5.23
CA GLY A 156 -12.09 3.60 -4.78
C GLY A 156 -13.40 3.70 -3.99
N GLN A 157 -13.55 4.72 -3.14
CA GLN A 157 -14.81 4.96 -2.43
C GLN A 157 -15.99 5.15 -3.39
N LYS A 158 -15.79 5.96 -4.44
CA LYS A 158 -16.86 6.25 -5.43
C LYS A 158 -17.24 4.99 -6.22
N ILE A 159 -16.26 4.19 -6.61
CA ILE A 159 -16.47 3.00 -7.44
C ILE A 159 -17.03 1.84 -6.62
N GLY A 160 -16.56 1.69 -5.37
CA GLY A 160 -17.03 0.65 -4.45
C GLY A 160 -18.52 0.76 -4.15
N ILE A 161 -19.04 2.01 -3.99
CA ILE A 161 -20.46 2.28 -3.81
C ILE A 161 -21.26 1.88 -5.07
N ALA A 162 -20.69 2.11 -6.27
CA ALA A 162 -21.41 1.89 -7.53
C ALA A 162 -21.39 0.41 -8.00
N HIS A 163 -20.31 -0.34 -7.71
CA HIS A 163 -20.04 -1.64 -8.33
C HIS A 163 -19.57 -2.74 -7.37
N GLY A 164 -19.55 -2.46 -6.06
CA GLY A 164 -19.17 -3.43 -5.04
C GLY A 164 -17.73 -3.95 -5.18
N THR A 165 -17.49 -5.17 -4.68
CA THR A 165 -16.15 -5.81 -4.65
C THR A 165 -15.60 -6.15 -6.03
N GLN A 166 -16.44 -6.31 -7.04
CA GLN A 166 -16.01 -6.62 -8.42
C GLN A 166 -15.23 -5.46 -9.05
N SER A 167 -15.44 -4.22 -8.57
CA SER A 167 -14.66 -3.05 -9.00
C SER A 167 -13.17 -3.18 -8.67
N VAL A 168 -12.82 -3.92 -7.62
CA VAL A 168 -11.42 -4.18 -7.25
C VAL A 168 -10.73 -5.02 -8.33
N ALA A 169 -11.38 -6.06 -8.83
CA ALA A 169 -10.83 -6.89 -9.91
C ALA A 169 -10.68 -6.11 -11.22
N LEU A 170 -11.65 -5.23 -11.54
CA LEU A 170 -11.55 -4.36 -12.73
C LEU A 170 -10.41 -3.35 -12.60
N GLY A 171 -10.25 -2.72 -11.45
CA GLY A 171 -9.13 -1.83 -11.17
C GLY A 171 -7.79 -2.57 -11.24
N SER A 172 -7.74 -3.80 -10.72
CA SER A 172 -6.54 -4.64 -10.83
C SER A 172 -6.20 -5.01 -12.28
N LEU A 173 -7.19 -5.24 -13.13
CA LEU A 173 -6.97 -5.46 -14.57
C LEU A 173 -6.35 -4.22 -15.24
N VAL A 174 -6.86 -3.03 -14.95
CA VAL A 174 -6.28 -1.78 -15.47
C VAL A 174 -4.87 -1.58 -14.93
N SER A 175 -4.66 -1.83 -13.63
CA SER A 175 -3.34 -1.79 -13.00
C SER A 175 -2.38 -2.77 -13.68
N ALA A 176 -2.80 -4.02 -13.92
CA ALA A 176 -1.97 -5.02 -14.59
C ALA A 176 -1.65 -4.62 -16.04
N ALA A 177 -2.62 -4.05 -16.75
CA ALA A 177 -2.41 -3.55 -18.12
C ALA A 177 -1.35 -2.42 -18.19
N LEU A 178 -1.19 -1.65 -17.11
CA LEU A 178 -0.14 -0.64 -16.99
C LEU A 178 1.19 -1.27 -16.51
N VAL A 179 1.15 -2.01 -15.42
CA VAL A 179 2.34 -2.44 -14.67
C VAL A 179 3.07 -3.58 -15.37
N VAL A 180 2.33 -4.56 -15.92
CA VAL A 180 2.95 -5.76 -16.50
C VAL A 180 3.78 -5.43 -17.74
N PRO A 181 3.32 -4.64 -18.72
CA PRO A 181 4.16 -4.24 -19.83
C PRO A 181 5.41 -3.45 -19.42
N ILE A 182 5.26 -2.48 -18.51
CA ILE A 182 6.38 -1.69 -17.99
C ILE A 182 7.40 -2.60 -17.31
N GLY A 183 6.93 -3.53 -16.47
CA GLY A 183 7.78 -4.48 -15.77
C GLY A 183 8.54 -5.39 -16.72
N ILE A 184 7.87 -5.95 -17.72
CA ILE A 184 8.51 -6.83 -18.72
C ILE A 184 9.57 -6.06 -19.55
N LEU A 185 9.27 -4.84 -19.96
CA LEU A 185 10.20 -4.02 -20.77
C LEU A 185 11.46 -3.63 -20.01
N ASN A 186 11.37 -3.46 -18.68
CA ASN A 186 12.50 -3.07 -17.84
C ASN A 186 13.15 -4.25 -17.10
N ALA A 187 12.59 -5.46 -17.25
CA ALA A 187 13.08 -6.63 -16.55
C ALA A 187 14.34 -7.21 -17.19
N PRO A 188 15.28 -7.75 -16.39
CA PRO A 188 16.40 -8.51 -16.90
C PRO A 188 15.92 -9.83 -17.53
N ARG A 189 16.81 -10.47 -18.33
CA ARG A 189 16.47 -11.76 -18.99
C ARG A 189 16.08 -12.87 -18.01
N THR A 190 16.54 -12.79 -16.78
CA THR A 190 16.25 -13.74 -15.69
C THR A 190 14.81 -13.67 -15.19
N PHE A 191 14.05 -12.65 -15.59
CA PHE A 191 12.65 -12.44 -15.22
C PHE A 191 11.74 -13.67 -15.49
N PHE A 192 11.95 -14.35 -16.62
CA PHE A 192 11.15 -15.52 -16.99
C PHE A 192 11.67 -16.84 -16.39
N SER A 193 12.70 -16.79 -15.56
CA SER A 193 13.22 -18.00 -14.91
C SER A 193 12.26 -18.50 -13.81
N ALA A 194 12.27 -19.80 -13.55
CA ALA A 194 11.49 -20.38 -12.46
C ALA A 194 11.87 -19.76 -11.09
N SER A 195 13.14 -19.37 -10.93
CA SER A 195 13.65 -18.69 -9.74
C SER A 195 13.10 -17.29 -9.51
N ALA A 196 12.54 -16.64 -10.53
CA ALA A 196 11.84 -15.36 -10.41
C ALA A 196 10.31 -15.56 -10.35
N VAL A 197 9.77 -16.42 -11.20
CA VAL A 197 8.31 -16.61 -11.35
C VAL A 197 7.67 -17.25 -10.11
N LEU A 198 8.31 -18.29 -9.52
CA LEU A 198 7.76 -18.98 -8.35
C LEU A 198 7.71 -18.08 -7.09
N PRO A 199 8.80 -17.38 -6.71
CA PRO A 199 8.70 -16.39 -5.63
C PRO A 199 7.75 -15.25 -5.96
N GLY A 200 7.66 -14.83 -7.23
CA GLY A 200 6.68 -13.82 -7.68
C GLY A 200 5.24 -14.22 -7.41
N LEU A 201 4.91 -15.51 -7.62
CA LEU A 201 3.61 -16.05 -7.26
C LEU A 201 3.39 -16.05 -5.74
N ALA A 202 4.41 -16.45 -4.96
CA ALA A 202 4.34 -16.40 -3.50
C ALA A 202 4.10 -14.96 -2.99
N VAL A 203 4.83 -13.98 -3.55
CA VAL A 203 4.61 -12.55 -3.24
C VAL A 203 3.19 -12.12 -3.60
N ALA A 204 2.64 -12.54 -4.73
CA ALA A 204 1.26 -12.22 -5.11
C ALA A 204 0.23 -12.79 -4.13
N ILE A 205 0.44 -14.00 -3.64
CA ILE A 205 -0.44 -14.61 -2.62
C ILE A 205 -0.32 -13.86 -1.30
N LEU A 206 0.90 -13.64 -0.81
CA LEU A 206 1.16 -12.99 0.49
C LEU A 206 0.75 -11.52 0.52
N SER A 207 0.90 -10.81 -0.60
CA SER A 207 0.63 -9.37 -0.67
C SER A 207 -0.72 -9.02 -1.31
N THR A 208 -1.50 -10.00 -1.78
CA THR A 208 -2.78 -9.74 -2.44
C THR A 208 -3.88 -10.67 -1.95
N ALA A 209 -3.80 -11.98 -2.18
CA ALA A 209 -4.89 -12.91 -1.92
C ALA A 209 -5.16 -13.09 -0.42
N LEU A 210 -4.12 -13.34 0.36
CA LEU A 210 -4.25 -13.58 1.79
C LEU A 210 -4.62 -12.32 2.57
N PRO A 211 -3.93 -11.16 2.40
CA PRO A 211 -4.31 -9.93 3.10
C PRO A 211 -5.72 -9.48 2.78
N TYR A 212 -6.11 -9.48 1.50
CA TYR A 212 -7.45 -9.09 1.11
C TYR A 212 -8.54 -9.90 1.83
N SER A 213 -8.35 -11.22 1.95
CA SER A 213 -9.28 -12.09 2.67
C SER A 213 -9.33 -11.79 4.17
N LEU A 214 -8.18 -11.53 4.78
CA LEU A 214 -8.07 -11.20 6.20
C LEU A 214 -8.62 -9.81 6.53
N ASP A 215 -8.36 -8.83 5.66
CA ASP A 215 -8.86 -7.46 5.80
C ASP A 215 -10.38 -7.41 5.65
N MET A 216 -10.95 -8.15 4.71
CA MET A 216 -12.40 -8.29 4.57
C MET A 216 -13.03 -8.93 5.82
N LEU A 217 -12.40 -9.96 6.38
CA LEU A 217 -12.85 -10.57 7.62
C LEU A 217 -12.79 -9.58 8.79
N ALA A 218 -11.76 -8.74 8.85
CA ALA A 218 -11.61 -7.71 9.87
C ALA A 218 -12.66 -6.60 9.68
N LEU A 219 -12.79 -6.05 8.47
CA LEU A 219 -13.72 -4.96 8.13
C LEU A 219 -15.17 -5.31 8.43
N THR A 220 -15.58 -6.56 8.18
CA THR A 220 -16.95 -7.00 8.43
C THR A 220 -17.29 -7.21 9.92
N ARG A 221 -16.26 -7.31 10.77
CA ARG A 221 -16.42 -7.69 12.19
C ARG A 221 -15.93 -6.65 13.20
N MET A 222 -15.36 -5.53 12.75
CA MET A 222 -14.88 -4.47 13.63
C MET A 222 -15.33 -3.09 13.17
N ARG A 223 -15.33 -2.14 14.10
CA ARG A 223 -15.68 -0.76 13.79
C ARG A 223 -14.60 -0.16 12.89
N THR A 224 -15.00 0.55 11.84
CA THR A 224 -14.09 1.18 10.86
C THR A 224 -13.00 2.04 11.51
N ARG A 225 -13.36 2.76 12.59
CA ARG A 225 -12.40 3.56 13.37
C ARG A 225 -11.29 2.70 13.99
N ALA A 226 -11.65 1.55 14.58
CA ALA A 226 -10.66 0.64 15.16
C ALA A 226 -9.78 0.01 14.07
N PHE A 227 -10.36 -0.31 12.91
CA PHE A 227 -9.63 -0.77 11.75
C PHE A 227 -8.58 0.25 11.30
N GLY A 228 -8.95 1.52 11.10
CA GLY A 228 -8.02 2.56 10.67
C GLY A 228 -6.91 2.85 11.68
N VAL A 229 -7.21 2.81 13.01
CA VAL A 229 -6.18 2.98 14.04
C VAL A 229 -5.16 1.82 13.99
N LEU A 230 -5.63 0.59 13.81
CA LEU A 230 -4.74 -0.56 13.70
C LEU A 230 -3.91 -0.54 12.42
N MET A 231 -4.50 -0.16 11.28
CA MET A 231 -3.79 0.02 10.01
C MET A 231 -2.65 1.05 10.12
N SER A 232 -2.75 2.02 11.02
CA SER A 232 -1.66 2.99 11.27
C SER A 232 -0.39 2.35 11.81
N MET A 233 -0.43 1.11 12.26
CA MET A 233 0.77 0.35 12.68
C MET A 233 1.55 -0.24 11.52
N GLU A 234 1.06 -0.14 10.29
CA GLU A 234 1.68 -0.72 9.10
C GLU A 234 3.16 -0.32 8.91
N PRO A 235 3.56 0.96 9.10
CA PRO A 235 4.97 1.34 9.02
C PRO A 235 5.87 0.66 10.07
N ALA A 236 5.35 0.40 11.29
CA ALA A 236 6.12 -0.31 12.31
C ALA A 236 6.28 -1.79 11.94
N ILE A 237 5.22 -2.42 11.42
CA ILE A 237 5.27 -3.81 10.94
C ILE A 237 6.23 -3.92 9.76
N GLY A 238 6.24 -2.92 8.85
CA GLY A 238 7.21 -2.81 7.76
C GLY A 238 8.64 -2.73 8.26
N ALA A 239 8.92 -1.87 9.25
CA ALA A 239 10.25 -1.74 9.84
C ALA A 239 10.70 -3.02 10.54
N LEU A 240 9.81 -3.71 11.26
CA LEU A 240 10.09 -5.00 11.87
C LEU A 240 10.32 -6.10 10.83
N SER A 241 9.56 -6.11 9.75
CA SER A 241 9.76 -7.06 8.65
C SER A 241 11.09 -6.82 7.93
N GLY A 242 11.48 -5.57 7.71
CA GLY A 242 12.79 -5.20 7.19
C GLY A 242 13.94 -5.68 8.09
N LEU A 243 13.78 -5.49 9.40
CA LEU A 243 14.75 -5.96 10.39
C LEU A 243 14.87 -7.50 10.39
N LEU A 244 13.75 -8.22 10.33
CA LEU A 244 13.74 -9.68 10.45
C LEU A 244 14.15 -10.42 9.17
N PHE A 245 13.75 -9.90 8.01
CA PHE A 245 13.91 -10.60 6.73
C PHE A 245 14.98 -10.00 5.82
N LEU A 246 15.39 -8.75 6.05
CA LEU A 246 16.29 -8.02 5.17
C LEU A 246 17.57 -7.52 5.87
N ASP A 247 17.75 -7.85 7.16
CA ASP A 247 18.85 -7.33 7.99
C ASP A 247 18.92 -5.79 8.02
N GLU A 248 17.80 -5.11 7.73
CA GLU A 248 17.72 -3.66 7.81
C GLU A 248 17.75 -3.22 9.27
N ARG A 249 18.59 -2.24 9.59
CA ARG A 249 18.71 -1.70 10.96
C ARG A 249 18.32 -0.23 10.98
N PRO A 250 17.03 0.09 11.17
CA PRO A 250 16.61 1.47 11.26
C PRO A 250 17.33 2.19 12.41
N SER A 251 17.82 3.40 12.14
CA SER A 251 18.43 4.26 13.15
C SER A 251 17.39 4.70 14.19
N ALA A 252 17.85 5.18 15.34
CA ALA A 252 16.96 5.72 16.37
C ALA A 252 16.05 6.84 15.84
N SER A 253 16.59 7.71 14.97
CA SER A 253 15.81 8.77 14.33
C SER A 253 14.73 8.23 13.39
N GLN A 254 15.01 7.15 12.65
CA GLN A 254 14.03 6.50 11.80
C GLN A 254 12.90 5.86 12.62
N TRP A 255 13.23 5.21 13.75
CA TRP A 255 12.21 4.69 14.67
C TRP A 255 11.34 5.80 15.26
N ILE A 256 11.94 6.94 15.67
CA ILE A 256 11.18 8.10 16.15
C ILE A 256 10.29 8.66 15.04
N ALA A 257 10.80 8.78 13.82
CA ALA A 257 10.03 9.25 12.67
C ALA A 257 8.81 8.34 12.38
N ILE A 258 9.02 7.03 12.33
CA ILE A 258 7.96 6.03 12.16
C ILE A 258 6.92 6.16 13.27
N ALA A 259 7.35 6.28 14.53
CA ALA A 259 6.45 6.45 15.68
C ALA A 259 5.61 7.74 15.56
N LEU A 260 6.19 8.86 15.14
CA LEU A 260 5.47 10.12 14.95
C LEU A 260 4.42 10.01 13.83
N ILE A 261 4.74 9.35 12.71
CA ILE A 261 3.79 9.13 11.60
C ILE A 261 2.65 8.22 12.05
N ILE A 262 2.95 7.16 12.81
CA ILE A 262 1.93 6.26 13.39
C ILE A 262 1.00 7.04 14.32
N LEU A 263 1.57 7.84 15.22
CA LEU A 263 0.79 8.64 16.17
C LEU A 263 -0.10 9.65 15.44
N ALA A 264 0.42 10.31 14.41
CA ALA A 264 -0.35 11.23 13.58
C ALA A 264 -1.54 10.52 12.91
N SER A 265 -1.30 9.40 12.26
CA SER A 265 -2.32 8.64 11.55
C SER A 265 -3.36 8.03 12.49
N ALA A 266 -2.92 7.40 13.59
CA ALA A 266 -3.79 6.87 14.62
C ALA A 266 -4.63 7.98 15.28
N GLY A 267 -4.02 9.14 15.56
CA GLY A 267 -4.68 10.28 16.16
C GLY A 267 -5.79 10.85 15.28
N VAL A 268 -5.54 11.09 14.00
CA VAL A 268 -6.55 11.55 13.04
C VAL A 268 -7.70 10.55 12.95
N THR A 269 -7.38 9.26 12.78
CA THR A 269 -8.38 8.20 12.67
C THR A 269 -9.20 8.08 13.96
N ALA A 270 -8.55 8.24 15.12
CA ALA A 270 -9.21 8.22 16.41
C ALA A 270 -10.07 9.47 16.66
N ALA A 271 -9.66 10.64 16.20
CA ALA A 271 -10.42 11.90 16.33
C ALA A 271 -11.56 12.02 15.31
N GLY A 272 -11.37 11.50 14.09
CA GLY A 272 -12.34 11.57 13.01
C GLY A 272 -13.57 10.69 13.26
N GLY A 273 -14.72 11.32 13.47
CA GLY A 273 -16.02 10.64 13.58
C GLY A 273 -16.64 10.34 12.21
N HIS A 274 -15.88 9.83 11.23
CA HIS A 274 -16.46 9.52 9.92
C HIS A 274 -17.32 8.26 9.99
N LYS A 275 -18.62 8.45 9.81
CA LYS A 275 -19.54 7.39 9.41
C LYS A 275 -19.23 7.07 7.95
N ILE A 276 -18.52 5.97 7.70
CA ILE A 276 -18.64 5.32 6.40
C ILE A 276 -20.09 4.88 6.30
N PRO A 277 -20.82 5.22 5.21
CA PRO A 277 -22.18 4.74 5.02
C PRO A 277 -22.17 3.21 5.16
N ALA A 278 -23.08 2.69 5.98
CA ALA A 278 -23.28 1.25 6.04
C ALA A 278 -23.58 0.71 4.62
N PRO A 279 -23.10 -0.48 4.26
CA PRO A 279 -23.54 -1.11 3.03
C PRO A 279 -25.06 -1.16 3.06
N MET A 280 -25.69 -0.72 1.97
CA MET A 280 -27.14 -0.79 1.83
C MET A 280 -27.53 -2.27 1.93
N PRO A 281 -28.59 -2.59 2.68
CA PRO A 281 -29.12 -3.95 2.67
C PRO A 281 -29.59 -4.31 1.26
N ASP A 282 -29.35 -5.56 0.87
CA ASP A 282 -29.74 -6.21 -0.41
C ASP A 282 -31.23 -6.07 -0.72
#